data_b55c4485356004933d1aaa2c1dc0e071
#
_entry.id   b55c4485356004933d1aaa2c1dc0e071
#
_cell.length_a   1.000
_cell.length_b   1.000
_cell.length_c   1.000
_cell.angle_alpha   90.00
_cell.angle_beta   90.00
_cell.angle_gamma   90.00
#
_symmetry.space_group_name_H-M   'P 1'
#
loop_
_entity.id
_entity.type
_entity.pdbx_description
1 polymer ?
#
loop_
_entity_poly.entity_id
_entity_poly.type
_entity_poly.pdbx_seq_one_letter_code
_entity_poly.pdbx_strand_id
1 'polypeptide(L)'
;RSFGFDTAVDIATTAIKGAHMEAEGYPNGIGMIKLMGRHSGFIAATATLAQQDVNFVLVPEIDFELEGKNGLLTKLEKRLKERKHAVIVVAEGAGQKYFQEEAKDHDASGNVRLNDIGLYLKDRIKDHFTARGIDVALKYIDPSYIIRSLPANANDSVFCGFLGRDAVHAGIAGKTKMI
;
A
#
# COMPACT_ATOMS: atom_id res chain seq x y z
N ARG A 1 -7.73 -13.20 -9.48
CA ARG A 1 -7.85 -13.13 -8.02
C ARG A 1 -6.91 -14.16 -7.41
N SER A 2 -6.10 -13.77 -6.44
CA SER A 2 -5.26 -14.68 -5.66
C SER A 2 -5.93 -14.97 -4.31
N PHE A 3 -5.62 -16.14 -3.74
CA PHE A 3 -6.05 -16.49 -2.38
C PHE A 3 -5.42 -15.52 -1.36
N GLY A 4 -6.16 -15.20 -0.31
CA GLY A 4 -5.76 -14.24 0.72
C GLY A 4 -5.95 -12.76 0.34
N PHE A 5 -6.47 -12.46 -0.86
CA PHE A 5 -6.65 -11.08 -1.32
C PHE A 5 -7.71 -10.34 -0.50
N ASP A 6 -8.87 -10.93 -0.30
CA ASP A 6 -9.96 -10.29 0.44
C ASP A 6 -9.58 -10.10 1.91
N THR A 7 -8.90 -11.07 2.51
CA THR A 7 -8.34 -10.96 3.87
C THR A 7 -7.34 -9.79 3.97
N ALA A 8 -6.44 -9.67 3.00
CA ALA A 8 -5.47 -8.58 2.98
C ALA A 8 -6.15 -7.21 2.86
N VAL A 9 -7.18 -7.08 2.04
CA VAL A 9 -7.97 -5.85 1.90
C VAL A 9 -8.68 -5.48 3.20
N ASP A 10 -9.30 -6.44 3.89
CA ASP A 10 -9.99 -6.20 5.17
C ASP A 10 -9.04 -5.60 6.22
N ILE A 11 -7.84 -6.17 6.34
CA ILE A 11 -6.84 -5.67 7.30
C ILE A 11 -6.26 -4.32 6.86
N ALA A 12 -6.03 -4.15 5.57
CA ALA A 12 -5.59 -2.87 5.02
C ALA A 12 -6.59 -1.75 5.33
N THR A 13 -7.90 -2.00 5.19
CA THR A 13 -8.94 -1.01 5.55
C THR A 13 -8.91 -0.66 7.03
N THR A 14 -8.65 -1.63 7.91
CA THR A 14 -8.51 -1.38 9.34
C THR A 14 -7.30 -0.49 9.65
N ALA A 15 -6.15 -0.74 9.00
CA ALA A 15 -4.96 0.10 9.14
C ALA A 15 -5.19 1.53 8.62
N ILE A 16 -5.91 1.67 7.49
CA ILE A 16 -6.27 2.98 6.91
C ILE A 16 -7.16 3.78 7.87
N LYS A 17 -8.17 3.15 8.48
CA LYS A 17 -9.03 3.80 9.49
C LYS A 17 -8.22 4.33 10.66
N GLY A 18 -7.31 3.52 11.20
CA GLY A 18 -6.44 3.93 12.28
C GLY A 18 -5.54 5.11 11.90
N ALA A 19 -4.96 5.09 10.70
CA ALA A 19 -4.14 6.18 10.18
C ALA A 19 -4.94 7.48 9.96
N HIS A 20 -6.19 7.37 9.52
CA HIS A 20 -7.08 8.52 9.36
C HIS A 20 -7.39 9.18 10.70
N MET A 21 -7.80 8.40 11.69
CA MET A 21 -8.08 8.89 13.05
C MET A 21 -6.86 9.57 13.68
N GLU A 22 -5.68 8.99 13.50
CA GLU A 22 -4.43 9.58 13.98
C GLU A 22 -4.09 10.89 13.24
N ALA A 23 -4.34 10.95 11.92
CA ALA A 23 -4.10 12.16 11.13
C ALA A 23 -5.05 13.31 11.53
N GLU A 24 -6.30 13.02 11.85
CA GLU A 24 -7.25 14.03 12.32
C GLU A 24 -6.93 14.57 13.72
N GLY A 25 -6.24 13.78 14.54
CA GLY A 25 -5.87 14.14 15.91
C GLY A 25 -4.84 15.27 16.02
N TYR A 26 -4.17 15.64 14.92
CA TYR A 26 -3.11 16.65 14.91
C TYR A 26 -3.30 17.69 13.80
N PRO A 27 -2.93 18.97 14.05
CA PRO A 27 -2.87 19.98 13.00
C PRO A 27 -1.89 19.54 11.90
N ASN A 28 -2.32 19.59 10.64
CA ASN A 28 -1.56 19.11 9.49
C ASN A 28 -1.10 17.65 9.64
N GLY A 29 -1.94 16.80 10.21
CA GLY A 29 -1.67 15.39 10.37
C GLY A 29 -1.66 14.66 9.03
N ILE A 30 -0.69 13.76 8.85
CA ILE A 30 -0.54 12.92 7.66
C ILE A 30 -0.45 11.46 8.12
N GLY A 31 -1.43 10.66 7.76
CA GLY A 31 -1.37 9.21 7.88
C GLY A 31 -0.84 8.61 6.58
N MET A 32 0.27 7.90 6.62
CA MET A 32 0.81 7.24 5.44
C MET A 32 0.96 5.75 5.69
N ILE A 33 0.33 4.95 4.83
CA ILE A 33 0.29 3.50 4.96
C ILE A 33 0.95 2.87 3.73
N LYS A 34 1.98 2.05 3.94
CA LYS A 34 2.56 1.22 2.89
C LYS A 34 1.91 -0.15 2.91
N LEU A 35 1.34 -0.56 1.78
CA LEU A 35 0.71 -1.86 1.61
C LEU A 35 1.54 -2.75 0.68
N MET A 36 1.43 -4.06 0.90
CA MET A 36 2.07 -5.05 0.04
C MET A 36 1.51 -5.00 -1.39
N GLY A 37 2.31 -5.44 -2.35
CA GLY A 37 1.95 -5.46 -3.77
C GLY A 37 3.15 -5.07 -4.66
N ARG A 38 4.03 -6.03 -4.95
CA ARG A 38 5.32 -5.79 -5.65
C ARG A 38 5.16 -5.10 -6.99
N HIS A 39 4.37 -5.73 -7.87
CA HIS A 39 4.13 -5.26 -9.24
C HIS A 39 2.65 -4.97 -9.49
N SER A 40 1.87 -4.90 -8.42
CA SER A 40 0.42 -4.78 -8.49
C SER A 40 -0.11 -3.96 -7.32
N GLY A 41 -0.82 -2.89 -7.62
CA GLY A 41 -1.46 -2.01 -6.65
C GLY A 41 -2.88 -2.42 -6.25
N PHE A 42 -3.37 -3.61 -6.61
CA PHE A 42 -4.77 -3.97 -6.41
C PHE A 42 -5.21 -3.97 -4.93
N ILE A 43 -4.35 -4.40 -3.99
CA ILE A 43 -4.69 -4.34 -2.56
C ILE A 43 -4.85 -2.88 -2.13
N ALA A 44 -3.88 -2.02 -2.49
CA ALA A 44 -3.91 -0.61 -2.17
C ALA A 44 -5.14 0.09 -2.79
N ALA A 45 -5.41 -0.17 -4.06
CA ALA A 45 -6.55 0.41 -4.77
C ALA A 45 -7.89 -0.06 -4.19
N THR A 46 -8.05 -1.36 -3.94
CA THR A 46 -9.32 -1.91 -3.41
C THR A 46 -9.56 -1.45 -1.98
N ALA A 47 -8.53 -1.45 -1.13
CA ALA A 47 -8.66 -0.93 0.23
C ALA A 47 -9.00 0.57 0.26
N THR A 48 -8.43 1.35 -0.68
CA THR A 48 -8.77 2.78 -0.85
C THR A 48 -10.22 2.98 -1.28
N LEU A 49 -10.74 2.15 -2.18
CA LEU A 49 -12.15 2.22 -2.59
C LEU A 49 -13.10 1.82 -1.46
N ALA A 50 -12.70 0.84 -0.64
CA ALA A 50 -13.49 0.41 0.51
C ALA A 50 -13.44 1.44 1.65
N GLN A 51 -12.34 2.18 1.79
CA GLN A 51 -12.13 3.20 2.81
C GLN A 51 -11.97 4.59 2.15
N GLN A 52 -13.08 5.30 1.99
CA GLN A 52 -13.16 6.56 1.22
C GLN A 52 -12.44 7.77 1.85
N ASP A 53 -11.79 7.60 3.00
CA ASP A 53 -11.03 8.65 3.69
C ASP A 53 -9.62 8.86 3.09
N VAL A 54 -9.18 7.98 2.19
CA VAL A 54 -7.88 8.11 1.51
C VAL A 54 -7.90 9.25 0.50
N ASN A 55 -6.87 10.09 0.56
CA ASN A 55 -6.75 11.25 -0.32
C ASN A 55 -5.78 11.04 -1.49
N PHE A 56 -4.78 10.19 -1.27
CA PHE A 56 -3.79 9.85 -2.29
C PHE A 56 -3.52 8.34 -2.26
N VAL A 57 -3.63 7.70 -3.42
CA VAL A 57 -3.20 6.31 -3.59
C VAL A 57 -2.12 6.25 -4.65
N LEU A 58 -1.01 5.59 -4.33
CA LEU A 58 0.14 5.44 -5.21
C LEU A 58 0.32 3.95 -5.51
N VAL A 59 0.23 3.61 -6.78
CA VAL A 59 0.29 2.21 -7.27
C VAL A 59 1.37 2.07 -8.33
N PRO A 60 1.98 0.89 -8.51
CA PRO A 60 3.04 0.69 -9.48
C PRO A 60 2.58 0.84 -10.94
N GLU A 61 1.29 0.65 -11.21
CA GLU A 61 0.71 0.76 -12.56
C GLU A 61 0.61 2.20 -13.07
N ILE A 62 0.70 3.18 -12.17
CA ILE A 62 0.55 4.61 -12.52
C ILE A 62 1.76 5.38 -12.00
N ASP A 63 2.50 5.94 -12.92
CA ASP A 63 3.59 6.84 -12.58
C ASP A 63 3.09 8.12 -11.91
N PHE A 64 3.84 8.60 -10.94
CA PHE A 64 3.58 9.87 -10.29
C PHE A 64 4.85 10.70 -10.18
N GLU A 65 4.69 12.03 -10.12
CA GLU A 65 5.77 12.96 -9.86
C GLU A 65 5.69 13.46 -8.41
N LEU A 66 6.85 13.59 -7.76
CA LEU A 66 6.92 14.14 -6.40
C LEU A 66 6.80 15.67 -6.41
N GLU A 67 7.52 16.31 -7.31
CA GLU A 67 7.68 17.75 -7.37
C GLU A 67 6.95 18.36 -8.58
N GLY A 68 6.96 19.68 -8.67
CA GLY A 68 6.30 20.41 -9.76
C GLY A 68 4.84 20.71 -9.49
N LYS A 69 4.20 21.43 -10.42
CA LYS A 69 2.82 21.94 -10.28
C LYS A 69 1.78 20.84 -10.02
N ASN A 70 1.98 19.67 -10.61
CA ASN A 70 1.08 18.51 -10.49
C ASN A 70 1.66 17.41 -9.58
N GLY A 71 2.78 17.65 -8.92
CA GLY A 71 3.46 16.70 -8.07
C GLY A 71 2.71 16.40 -6.78
N LEU A 72 3.00 15.26 -6.20
CA LEU A 72 2.40 14.80 -4.94
C LEU A 72 2.57 15.82 -3.82
N LEU A 73 3.77 16.36 -3.65
CA LEU A 73 4.09 17.31 -2.57
C LEU A 73 3.26 18.59 -2.66
N THR A 74 3.11 19.13 -3.87
CA THR A 74 2.29 20.34 -4.10
C THR A 74 0.80 20.07 -3.83
N LYS A 75 0.29 18.91 -4.27
CA LYS A 75 -1.11 18.51 -4.01
C LYS A 75 -1.37 18.25 -2.53
N LEU A 76 -0.39 17.65 -1.85
CA LEU A 76 -0.46 17.39 -0.41
C LEU A 76 -0.48 18.70 0.39
N GLU A 77 0.40 19.66 0.03
CA GLU A 77 0.40 20.98 0.66
C GLU A 77 -0.93 21.70 0.47
N LYS A 78 -1.49 21.67 -0.74
CA LYS A 78 -2.84 22.22 -0.99
C LYS A 78 -3.89 21.56 -0.11
N ARG A 79 -3.89 20.20 -0.03
CA ARG A 79 -4.83 19.44 0.79
C ARG A 79 -4.73 19.84 2.28
N LEU A 80 -3.51 19.95 2.82
CA LEU A 80 -3.32 20.33 4.23
C LEU A 80 -3.77 21.77 4.51
N LYS A 81 -3.56 22.70 3.58
CA LYS A 81 -4.09 24.06 3.71
C LYS A 81 -5.62 24.10 3.80
N GLU A 82 -6.28 23.28 2.98
CA GLU A 82 -7.74 23.25 2.86
C GLU A 82 -8.42 22.41 3.94
N ARG A 83 -7.85 21.26 4.30
CA ARG A 83 -8.50 20.23 5.11
C ARG A 83 -7.78 19.86 6.40
N LYS A 84 -6.55 20.34 6.60
CA LYS A 84 -5.74 20.15 7.82
C LYS A 84 -5.26 18.73 8.10
N HIS A 85 -5.65 17.75 7.30
CA HIS A 85 -5.15 16.37 7.38
C HIS A 85 -5.13 15.71 6.00
N ALA A 86 -4.36 14.64 5.88
CA ALA A 86 -4.30 13.81 4.69
C ALA A 86 -4.00 12.34 5.02
N VAL A 87 -4.55 11.43 4.21
CA VAL A 87 -4.24 10.00 4.24
C VAL A 87 -3.65 9.59 2.90
N ILE A 88 -2.49 8.95 2.94
CA ILE A 88 -1.75 8.46 1.78
C ILE A 88 -1.63 6.95 1.89
N VAL A 89 -2.05 6.24 0.86
CA VAL A 89 -1.81 4.80 0.71
C VAL A 89 -0.79 4.60 -0.41
N VAL A 90 0.25 3.83 -0.15
CA VAL A 90 1.28 3.53 -1.14
C VAL A 90 1.49 2.02 -1.24
N ALA A 91 1.42 1.46 -2.45
CA ALA A 91 1.83 0.09 -2.70
C ALA A 91 3.37 0.00 -2.71
N GLU A 92 3.95 -1.04 -2.13
CA GLU A 92 5.41 -1.19 -1.98
C GLU A 92 6.17 -1.12 -3.31
N GLY A 93 5.55 -1.48 -4.43
CA GLY A 93 6.14 -1.41 -5.76
C GLY A 93 6.00 -0.07 -6.46
N ALA A 94 5.24 0.88 -5.89
CA ALA A 94 5.09 2.19 -6.49
C ALA A 94 6.39 3.01 -6.45
N GLY A 95 6.60 3.89 -7.41
CA GLY A 95 7.68 4.87 -7.40
C GLY A 95 9.09 4.29 -7.42
N GLN A 96 9.29 3.02 -7.79
CA GLN A 96 10.63 2.41 -7.85
C GLN A 96 11.58 3.12 -8.82
N LYS A 97 11.08 3.95 -9.72
CA LYS A 97 11.88 4.83 -10.57
C LYS A 97 12.78 5.82 -9.80
N TYR A 98 12.44 6.13 -8.56
CA TYR A 98 13.24 7.03 -7.71
C TYR A 98 14.50 6.38 -7.14
N PHE A 99 14.70 5.06 -7.33
CA PHE A 99 15.83 4.28 -6.82
C PHE A 99 16.68 3.68 -7.95
N GLN A 100 16.72 4.30 -9.13
CA GLN A 100 17.33 3.72 -10.35
C GLN A 100 18.84 3.45 -10.26
N GLU A 101 19.55 4.04 -9.31
CA GLU A 101 21.01 3.91 -9.17
C GLU A 101 21.47 2.82 -8.17
N GLU A 102 20.54 2.20 -7.46
CA GLU A 102 20.90 1.16 -6.49
C GLU A 102 20.98 -0.22 -7.14
N ALA A 103 22.05 -0.98 -6.82
CA ALA A 103 22.21 -2.34 -7.30
C ALA A 103 20.99 -3.20 -6.91
N LYS A 104 20.41 -3.88 -7.89
CA LYS A 104 19.25 -4.76 -7.68
C LYS A 104 19.69 -6.02 -6.93
N ASP A 105 19.54 -5.99 -5.62
CA ASP A 105 19.72 -7.15 -4.78
C ASP A 105 18.53 -8.12 -4.91
N HIS A 106 18.74 -9.41 -4.67
CA HIS A 106 17.67 -10.40 -4.75
C HIS A 106 17.37 -10.96 -3.36
N ASP A 107 16.10 -11.24 -3.09
CA ASP A 107 15.70 -11.93 -1.87
C ASP A 107 16.02 -13.45 -1.95
N ALA A 108 15.87 -14.15 -0.83
CA ALA A 108 16.11 -15.60 -0.76
C ALA A 108 15.25 -16.43 -1.73
N SER A 109 14.20 -15.86 -2.30
CA SER A 109 13.31 -16.47 -3.29
C SER A 109 13.68 -16.09 -4.73
N GLY A 110 14.79 -15.36 -4.93
CA GLY A 110 15.26 -14.93 -6.26
C GLY A 110 14.55 -13.72 -6.85
N ASN A 111 13.67 -13.06 -6.09
CA ASN A 111 13.00 -11.85 -6.56
C ASN A 111 13.87 -10.61 -6.31
N VAL A 112 13.81 -9.63 -7.20
CA VAL A 112 14.45 -8.33 -7.00
C VAL A 112 13.93 -7.69 -5.71
N ARG A 113 14.82 -7.33 -4.81
CA ARG A 113 14.47 -6.61 -3.59
C ARG A 113 14.04 -5.19 -3.93
N LEU A 114 12.83 -4.81 -3.51
CA LEU A 114 12.33 -3.45 -3.70
C LEU A 114 12.88 -2.54 -2.61
N ASN A 115 13.18 -1.29 -2.99
CA ASN A 115 13.54 -0.25 -2.05
C ASN A 115 12.28 0.24 -1.30
N ASP A 116 12.46 0.72 -0.08
CA ASP A 116 11.33 1.16 0.76
C ASP A 116 10.82 2.53 0.33
N ILE A 117 9.84 2.52 -0.57
CA ILE A 117 9.17 3.73 -1.05
C ILE A 117 8.47 4.49 0.09
N GLY A 118 7.99 3.79 1.13
CA GLY A 118 7.34 4.43 2.26
C GLY A 118 8.30 5.29 3.07
N LEU A 119 9.48 4.77 3.41
CA LEU A 119 10.50 5.56 4.11
C LEU A 119 10.99 6.72 3.23
N TYR A 120 11.24 6.48 1.95
CA TYR A 120 11.63 7.52 1.01
C TYR A 120 10.61 8.66 0.95
N LEU A 121 9.33 8.36 0.76
CA LEU A 121 8.27 9.36 0.74
C LEU A 121 8.14 10.11 2.07
N LYS A 122 8.26 9.40 3.18
CA LYS A 122 8.24 10.00 4.52
C LYS A 122 9.30 11.09 4.67
N ASP A 123 10.53 10.80 4.26
CA ASP A 123 11.62 11.76 4.36
C ASP A 123 11.43 12.93 3.39
N ARG A 124 11.07 12.67 2.13
CA ARG A 124 10.78 13.71 1.14
C ARG A 124 9.62 14.64 1.55
N ILE A 125 8.58 14.10 2.16
CA ILE A 125 7.46 14.90 2.68
C ILE A 125 7.94 15.79 3.84
N LYS A 126 8.68 15.23 4.80
CA LYS A 126 9.22 16.01 5.92
C LYS A 126 10.12 17.14 5.45
N ASP A 127 11.06 16.85 4.56
CA ASP A 127 11.99 17.86 4.00
C ASP A 127 11.22 19.00 3.31
N HIS A 128 10.20 18.63 2.50
CA HIS A 128 9.39 19.61 1.78
C HIS A 128 8.68 20.59 2.72
N PHE A 129 8.07 20.09 3.78
CA PHE A 129 7.33 20.94 4.72
C PHE A 129 8.28 21.72 5.65
N THR A 130 9.38 21.11 6.09
CA THR A 130 10.42 21.79 6.88
C THR A 130 11.02 22.96 6.11
N ALA A 131 11.35 22.79 4.84
CA ALA A 131 11.87 23.86 3.99
C ALA A 131 10.90 25.05 3.81
N ARG A 132 9.60 24.83 4.06
CA ARG A 132 8.54 25.87 4.00
C ARG A 132 8.13 26.41 5.35
N GLY A 133 8.76 25.95 6.43
CA GLY A 133 8.37 26.35 7.79
C GLY A 133 6.97 25.88 8.21
N ILE A 134 6.47 24.81 7.59
CA ILE A 134 5.14 24.23 7.91
C ILE A 134 5.37 23.00 8.78
N ASP A 135 4.82 23.04 9.99
CA ASP A 135 4.84 21.88 10.89
C ASP A 135 3.80 20.86 10.45
N VAL A 136 4.21 19.58 10.40
CA VAL A 136 3.36 18.44 10.03
C VAL A 136 3.60 17.26 10.96
N ALA A 137 2.53 16.59 11.37
CA ALA A 137 2.59 15.35 12.14
C ALA A 137 2.42 14.15 11.21
N LEU A 138 3.53 13.60 10.67
CA LEU A 138 3.49 12.45 9.78
C LEU A 138 3.68 11.14 10.56
N LYS A 139 2.68 10.27 10.47
CA LYS A 139 2.68 8.90 10.99
C LYS A 139 2.79 7.91 9.83
N TYR A 140 3.83 7.10 9.85
CA TYR A 140 4.07 6.05 8.87
C TYR A 140 3.72 4.69 9.46
N ILE A 141 2.89 3.94 8.76
CA ILE A 141 2.41 2.61 9.16
C ILE A 141 2.78 1.61 8.07
N ASP A 142 3.45 0.54 8.45
CA ASP A 142 3.78 -0.59 7.58
C ASP A 142 3.22 -1.89 8.18
N PRO A 143 2.00 -2.28 7.82
CA PRO A 143 1.35 -3.47 8.34
C PRO A 143 1.73 -4.75 7.57
N SER A 144 2.82 -4.78 6.80
CA SER A 144 3.14 -5.81 5.79
C SER A 144 3.06 -7.25 6.34
N TYR A 145 3.62 -7.52 7.52
CA TYR A 145 3.53 -8.85 8.13
C TYR A 145 2.15 -9.15 8.73
N ILE A 146 1.50 -8.14 9.29
CA ILE A 146 0.19 -8.29 9.92
C ILE A 146 -0.86 -8.69 8.86
N ILE A 147 -0.84 -8.04 7.70
CA ILE A 147 -1.81 -8.30 6.61
C ILE A 147 -1.84 -9.77 6.17
N ARG A 148 -0.69 -10.44 6.14
CA ARG A 148 -0.59 -11.83 5.65
C ARG A 148 -0.47 -12.89 6.73
N SER A 149 -0.50 -12.50 8.00
CA SER A 149 -0.31 -13.41 9.14
C SER A 149 -1.60 -13.67 9.92
N LEU A 150 -2.73 -13.60 9.23
CA LEU A 150 -4.05 -13.76 9.82
C LEU A 150 -4.81 -14.93 9.18
N PRO A 151 -5.74 -15.55 9.91
CA PRO A 151 -6.67 -16.51 9.34
C PRO A 151 -7.44 -15.88 8.17
N ALA A 152 -7.72 -16.70 7.16
CA ALA A 152 -8.51 -16.28 6.01
C ALA A 152 -9.91 -15.81 6.44
N ASN A 153 -10.38 -14.71 5.88
CA ASN A 153 -11.78 -14.29 6.04
C ASN A 153 -12.74 -15.29 5.35
N ALA A 154 -14.04 -15.11 5.53
CA ALA A 154 -15.04 -16.03 5.01
C ALA A 154 -14.94 -16.24 3.49
N ASN A 155 -14.72 -15.17 2.72
CA ASN A 155 -14.60 -15.25 1.27
C ASN A 155 -13.36 -16.05 0.81
N ASP A 156 -12.21 -15.77 1.41
CA ASP A 156 -10.98 -16.50 1.09
C ASP A 156 -11.04 -17.95 1.59
N SER A 157 -11.66 -18.21 2.74
CA SER A 157 -11.87 -19.57 3.24
C SER A 157 -12.71 -20.41 2.28
N VAL A 158 -13.83 -19.89 1.80
CA VAL A 158 -14.68 -20.59 0.83
C VAL A 158 -13.93 -20.79 -0.50
N PHE A 159 -13.27 -19.74 -1.00
CA PHE A 159 -12.50 -19.81 -2.24
C PHE A 159 -11.37 -20.84 -2.18
N CYS A 160 -10.57 -20.85 -1.11
CA CYS A 160 -9.49 -21.81 -0.91
C CYS A 160 -10.03 -23.23 -0.71
N GLY A 161 -11.19 -23.39 -0.06
CA GLY A 161 -11.87 -24.67 0.08
C GLY A 161 -12.27 -25.27 -1.28
N PHE A 162 -12.78 -24.45 -2.21
CA PHE A 162 -13.04 -24.89 -3.59
C PHE A 162 -11.75 -25.27 -4.32
N LEU A 163 -10.71 -24.40 -4.28
CA LEU A 163 -9.43 -24.67 -4.93
C LEU A 163 -8.80 -25.99 -4.44
N GLY A 164 -8.78 -26.22 -3.12
CA GLY A 164 -8.22 -27.45 -2.55
C GLY A 164 -8.99 -28.70 -2.99
N ARG A 165 -10.32 -28.66 -2.99
CA ARG A 165 -11.16 -29.77 -3.43
C ARG A 165 -10.99 -30.04 -4.94
N ASP A 166 -10.97 -29.00 -5.77
CA ASP A 166 -10.81 -29.13 -7.20
C ASP A 166 -9.41 -29.66 -7.57
N ALA A 167 -8.37 -29.26 -6.82
CA ALA A 167 -7.02 -29.80 -6.97
C ALA A 167 -6.96 -31.30 -6.71
N VAL A 168 -7.65 -31.80 -5.68
CA VAL A 168 -7.74 -33.24 -5.39
C VAL A 168 -8.45 -33.99 -6.54
N HIS A 169 -9.60 -33.48 -7.00
CA HIS A 169 -10.31 -34.09 -8.12
C HIS A 169 -9.50 -34.10 -9.41
N ALA A 170 -8.79 -33.02 -9.71
CA ALA A 170 -7.91 -32.93 -10.87
C ALA A 170 -6.75 -33.98 -10.77
N GLY A 171 -6.14 -34.11 -9.58
CA GLY A 171 -5.10 -35.09 -9.34
C GLY A 171 -5.59 -36.53 -9.52
N ILE A 172 -6.74 -36.89 -8.98
CA ILE A 172 -7.39 -38.22 -9.15
C ILE A 172 -7.67 -38.48 -10.63
N ALA A 173 -8.09 -37.47 -11.38
CA ALA A 173 -8.34 -37.59 -12.82
C ALA A 173 -7.07 -37.56 -13.69
N GLY A 174 -5.88 -37.62 -13.10
CA GLY A 174 -4.58 -37.60 -13.79
C GLY A 174 -4.24 -36.28 -14.50
N LYS A 175 -4.94 -35.19 -14.17
CA LYS A 175 -4.66 -33.86 -14.71
C LYS A 175 -3.54 -33.19 -13.93
N THR A 176 -2.66 -32.50 -14.65
CA THR A 176 -1.55 -31.74 -14.08
C THR A 176 -1.56 -30.30 -14.55
N LYS A 177 -0.95 -29.40 -13.79
CA LYS A 177 -0.84 -27.96 -14.11
C LYS A 177 -2.20 -27.25 -14.26
N MET A 178 -3.17 -27.68 -13.47
CA MET A 178 -4.52 -27.12 -13.43
C MET A 178 -4.89 -26.79 -11.99
N ILE A 179 -5.11 -25.54 -11.69
CA ILE A 179 -5.81 -25.05 -10.49
C ILE A 179 -6.70 -23.89 -10.91
#